data_ac14ed783b9fc8846000833ce3bd0b9c
#
_entry.id   ac14ed783b9fc8846000833ce3bd0b9c
#
_cell.length_a   1.000
_cell.length_b   1.000
_cell.length_c   1.000
_cell.angle_alpha   90.00
_cell.angle_beta   90.00
_cell.angle_gamma   90.00
#
_symmetry.space_group_name_H-M   'P 1'
#
loop_
_entity.id
_entity.type
_entity.pdbx_description
1 polymer ?
#
loop_
_entity_poly.entity_id
_entity_poly.type
_entity_poly.pdbx_seq_one_letter_code
_entity_poly.pdbx_strand_id
1 'polypeptide(L)'
;MHKISVVNKLQYLKSIFPGIVLALVFCLFSQGINNVLAIEIFGTEKSPISTVLIAILLGILMGNAFTPRPGMMIGLDFTQQYILKLGIIFLGIRLSFADFIKFGSVAIPLVIFCILGVIILIKLLIKKVSISSKMSYLIAIGTSVCGATAIVATAPVINAKKTEVAYAIANITLFGVIAMLVYPYFAEWYFENNALEAGLFLGTSIHETSQVAAAGLIYDQQFNNPETLDVATVTKLIRNTFLV
;
A
#
# COMPACT_ATOMS: atom_id res chain seq x y z
N MET A 1 17.91 27.21 5.93
CA MET A 1 16.52 27.57 5.56
C MET A 1 16.55 28.38 4.28
N HIS A 2 16.40 27.72 3.10
CA HIS A 2 16.42 28.44 1.81
C HIS A 2 15.05 29.09 1.59
N LYS A 3 15.03 30.42 1.42
CA LYS A 3 13.88 31.17 0.92
C LYS A 3 13.61 30.71 -0.53
N ILE A 4 12.66 29.81 -0.69
CA ILE A 4 12.11 29.50 -2.01
C ILE A 4 11.34 30.73 -2.45
N SER A 5 11.81 31.42 -3.49
CA SER A 5 11.13 32.61 -4.03
C SER A 5 9.74 32.21 -4.56
N VAL A 6 8.77 33.13 -4.52
CA VAL A 6 7.38 32.91 -4.99
C VAL A 6 7.36 32.41 -6.44
N VAL A 7 8.30 32.84 -7.26
CA VAL A 7 8.47 32.41 -8.65
C VAL A 7 8.80 30.91 -8.74
N ASN A 8 9.64 30.38 -7.83
CA ASN A 8 9.95 28.93 -7.77
C ASN A 8 8.75 28.09 -7.33
N LYS A 9 7.86 28.63 -6.45
CA LYS A 9 6.64 27.93 -6.04
C LYS A 9 5.64 27.78 -7.19
N LEU A 10 5.44 28.82 -7.99
CA LEU A 10 4.50 28.78 -9.11
C LEU A 10 4.99 27.84 -10.22
N GLN A 11 6.28 27.79 -10.44
CA GLN A 11 6.91 26.89 -11.43
C GLN A 11 6.84 25.42 -10.95
N TYR A 12 7.01 25.19 -9.66
CA TYR A 12 6.83 23.86 -9.04
C TYR A 12 5.37 23.40 -9.14
N LEU A 13 4.39 24.24 -8.80
CA LEU A 13 2.96 23.93 -8.96
C LEU A 13 2.60 23.57 -10.40
N LYS A 14 3.13 24.30 -11.39
CA LYS A 14 2.94 23.99 -12.82
C LYS A 14 3.55 22.65 -13.21
N SER A 15 4.66 22.24 -12.59
CA SER A 15 5.29 20.94 -12.89
C SER A 15 4.56 19.74 -12.27
N ILE A 16 3.83 19.94 -11.18
CA ILE A 16 3.05 18.86 -10.51
C ILE A 16 1.71 18.63 -11.21
N PHE A 17 1.11 19.69 -11.76
CA PHE A 17 -0.26 19.68 -12.28
C PHE A 17 -0.50 18.58 -13.33
N PRO A 18 0.37 18.32 -14.32
CA PRO A 18 0.12 17.29 -15.32
C PRO A 18 0.01 15.88 -14.76
N GLY A 19 0.81 15.54 -13.75
CA GLY A 19 0.75 14.23 -13.11
C GLY A 19 -0.49 14.04 -12.22
N ILE A 20 -0.93 15.11 -11.53
CA ILE A 20 -2.18 15.09 -10.76
C ILE A 20 -3.38 14.89 -11.70
N VAL A 21 -3.43 15.64 -12.80
CA VAL A 21 -4.48 15.51 -13.82
C VAL A 21 -4.49 14.09 -14.39
N LEU A 22 -3.32 13.53 -14.69
CA LEU A 22 -3.20 12.17 -15.20
C LEU A 22 -3.78 11.17 -14.18
N ALA A 23 -3.42 11.27 -12.90
CA ALA A 23 -3.97 10.39 -11.86
C ALA A 23 -5.50 10.51 -11.74
N LEU A 24 -6.03 11.74 -11.81
CA LEU A 24 -7.48 11.99 -11.78
C LEU A 24 -8.18 11.37 -13.00
N VAL A 25 -7.62 11.53 -14.19
CA VAL A 25 -8.15 10.94 -15.43
C VAL A 25 -8.20 9.42 -15.31
N PHE A 26 -7.14 8.79 -14.79
CA PHE A 26 -7.15 7.34 -14.56
C PHE A 26 -8.23 6.92 -13.56
N CYS A 27 -8.43 7.66 -12.49
CA CYS A 27 -9.46 7.40 -11.51
C CYS A 27 -10.86 7.45 -12.14
N LEU A 28 -11.17 8.53 -12.86
CA LEU A 28 -12.45 8.69 -13.54
C LEU A 28 -12.66 7.65 -14.65
N PHE A 29 -11.63 7.32 -15.40
CA PHE A 29 -11.69 6.30 -16.46
C PHE A 29 -11.93 4.91 -15.88
N SER A 30 -11.28 4.57 -14.76
CA SER A 30 -11.51 3.31 -14.05
C SER A 30 -12.93 3.20 -13.52
N GLN A 31 -13.49 4.31 -13.04
CA GLN A 31 -14.89 4.35 -12.59
C GLN A 31 -15.86 4.19 -13.76
N GLY A 32 -15.57 4.82 -14.90
CA GLY A 32 -16.35 4.64 -16.13
C GLY A 32 -16.35 3.19 -16.61
N ILE A 33 -15.18 2.56 -16.68
CA ILE A 33 -15.07 1.13 -17.04
C ILE A 33 -15.84 0.26 -16.06
N ASN A 34 -15.73 0.52 -14.77
CA ASN A 34 -16.43 -0.27 -13.75
C ASN A 34 -17.96 -0.19 -13.94
N ASN A 35 -18.49 1.01 -14.18
CA ASN A 35 -19.92 1.20 -14.40
C ASN A 35 -20.41 0.48 -15.68
N VAL A 36 -19.64 0.55 -16.77
CA VAL A 36 -19.96 -0.17 -18.02
C VAL A 36 -19.93 -1.69 -17.79
N LEU A 37 -18.91 -2.20 -17.08
CA LEU A 37 -18.84 -3.62 -16.73
C LEU A 37 -20.05 -4.06 -15.91
N ALA A 38 -20.44 -3.29 -14.90
CA ALA A 38 -21.57 -3.60 -14.03
C ALA A 38 -22.89 -3.68 -14.83
N ILE A 39 -23.19 -2.64 -15.61
CA ILE A 39 -24.49 -2.49 -16.27
C ILE A 39 -24.58 -3.33 -17.54
N GLU A 40 -23.59 -3.21 -18.45
CA GLU A 40 -23.70 -3.78 -19.80
C GLU A 40 -23.24 -5.24 -19.88
N ILE A 41 -22.27 -5.67 -19.06
CA ILE A 41 -21.71 -7.03 -19.13
C ILE A 41 -22.35 -7.95 -18.10
N PHE A 42 -22.47 -7.49 -16.86
CA PHE A 42 -22.99 -8.32 -15.77
C PHE A 42 -24.48 -8.09 -15.45
N GLY A 43 -25.08 -7.01 -15.94
CA GLY A 43 -26.49 -6.68 -15.68
C GLY A 43 -26.81 -6.48 -14.20
N THR A 44 -25.83 -6.05 -13.42
CA THR A 44 -25.89 -5.89 -11.96
C THR A 44 -25.64 -4.44 -11.55
N GLU A 45 -26.15 -4.03 -10.40
CA GLU A 45 -25.89 -2.68 -9.87
C GLU A 45 -24.42 -2.50 -9.45
N LYS A 46 -23.69 -3.59 -9.17
CA LYS A 46 -22.28 -3.59 -8.80
C LYS A 46 -21.48 -4.54 -9.69
N SER A 47 -20.35 -4.08 -10.16
CA SER A 47 -19.39 -4.92 -10.87
C SER A 47 -18.73 -5.94 -9.92
N PRO A 48 -18.49 -7.19 -10.35
CA PRO A 48 -17.70 -8.15 -9.60
C PRO A 48 -16.19 -7.78 -9.51
N ILE A 49 -15.80 -6.69 -10.16
CA ILE A 49 -14.42 -6.18 -10.17
C ILE A 49 -14.43 -4.79 -9.53
N SER A 50 -13.58 -4.57 -8.52
CA SER A 50 -13.50 -3.26 -7.87
C SER A 50 -12.92 -2.17 -8.77
N THR A 51 -13.38 -0.93 -8.62
CA THR A 51 -12.82 0.23 -9.34
C THR A 51 -11.33 0.40 -9.05
N VAL A 52 -10.91 0.13 -7.81
CA VAL A 52 -9.50 0.21 -7.39
C VAL A 52 -8.66 -0.81 -8.13
N LEU A 53 -9.15 -2.05 -8.28
CA LEU A 53 -8.46 -3.10 -9.03
C LEU A 53 -8.29 -2.69 -10.50
N ILE A 54 -9.33 -2.15 -11.14
CA ILE A 54 -9.27 -1.66 -12.52
C ILE A 54 -8.21 -0.54 -12.65
N ALA A 55 -8.21 0.42 -11.71
CA ALA A 55 -7.24 1.52 -11.71
C ALA A 55 -5.80 1.02 -11.61
N ILE A 56 -5.54 0.03 -10.77
CA ILE A 56 -4.21 -0.57 -10.60
C ILE A 56 -3.77 -1.29 -11.87
N LEU A 57 -4.63 -2.13 -12.44
CA LEU A 57 -4.33 -2.85 -13.69
C LEU A 57 -4.05 -1.89 -14.84
N LEU A 58 -4.86 -0.85 -14.99
CA LEU A 58 -4.63 0.21 -15.99
C LEU A 58 -3.30 0.93 -15.74
N GLY A 59 -2.99 1.27 -14.48
CA GLY A 59 -1.72 1.89 -14.12
C GLY A 59 -0.51 1.03 -14.49
N ILE A 60 -0.57 -0.28 -14.23
CA ILE A 60 0.48 -1.24 -14.60
C ILE A 60 0.61 -1.34 -16.12
N LEU A 61 -0.50 -1.50 -16.84
CA LEU A 61 -0.50 -1.61 -18.30
C LEU A 61 0.08 -0.35 -18.95
N MET A 62 -0.38 0.83 -18.53
CA MET A 62 0.10 2.10 -19.07
C MET A 62 1.56 2.38 -18.69
N GLY A 63 1.98 2.07 -17.48
CA GLY A 63 3.36 2.24 -17.04
C GLY A 63 4.36 1.36 -17.80
N ASN A 64 3.91 0.20 -18.29
CA ASN A 64 4.72 -0.69 -19.12
C ASN A 64 4.64 -0.32 -20.63
N ALA A 65 3.50 0.21 -21.10
CA ALA A 65 3.31 0.56 -22.52
C ALA A 65 3.90 1.94 -22.86
N PHE A 66 3.87 2.88 -21.94
CA PHE A 66 4.29 4.27 -22.16
C PHE A 66 5.20 4.75 -21.04
N THR A 67 6.31 5.38 -21.39
CA THR A 67 7.13 6.12 -20.43
C THR A 67 6.53 7.52 -20.22
N PRO A 68 6.01 7.86 -19.04
CA PRO A 68 5.49 9.19 -18.78
C PRO A 68 6.58 10.25 -18.97
N ARG A 69 6.21 11.41 -19.50
CA ARG A 69 7.14 12.53 -19.62
C ARG A 69 7.67 12.94 -18.23
N PRO A 70 8.92 13.43 -18.13
CA PRO A 70 9.51 13.81 -16.83
C PRO A 70 8.64 14.75 -16.00
N GLY A 71 7.92 15.69 -16.61
CA GLY A 71 6.99 16.56 -15.89
C GLY A 71 5.76 15.86 -15.31
N MET A 72 5.31 14.76 -15.93
CA MET A 72 4.21 13.95 -15.38
C MET A 72 4.66 13.12 -14.18
N MET A 73 5.90 12.61 -14.21
CA MET A 73 6.48 11.83 -13.10
C MET A 73 6.53 12.65 -11.81
N ILE A 74 6.94 13.92 -11.88
CA ILE A 74 6.98 14.81 -10.71
C ILE A 74 5.59 14.91 -10.04
N GLY A 75 4.53 15.05 -10.83
CA GLY A 75 3.17 15.12 -10.32
C GLY A 75 2.64 13.78 -9.80
N LEU A 76 3.00 12.66 -10.41
CA LEU A 76 2.66 11.32 -9.91
C LEU A 76 3.37 11.04 -8.58
N ASP A 77 4.64 11.39 -8.45
CA ASP A 77 5.39 11.29 -7.20
C ASP A 77 4.76 12.15 -6.10
N PHE A 78 4.33 13.38 -6.44
CA PHE A 78 3.59 14.24 -5.52
C PHE A 78 2.27 13.61 -5.08
N THR A 79 1.51 13.03 -6.00
CA THR A 79 0.24 12.34 -5.72
C THR A 79 0.47 11.18 -4.76
N GLN A 80 1.48 10.37 -5.00
CA GLN A 80 1.83 9.25 -4.14
C GLN A 80 2.34 9.70 -2.76
N GLN A 81 3.14 10.75 -2.69
CA GLN A 81 3.76 11.19 -1.44
C GLN A 81 2.84 12.03 -0.55
N TYR A 82 1.96 12.83 -1.13
CA TYR A 82 1.14 13.80 -0.39
C TYR A 82 -0.35 13.50 -0.48
N ILE A 83 -0.91 13.31 -1.66
CA ILE A 83 -2.37 13.12 -1.82
C ILE A 83 -2.80 11.79 -1.21
N LEU A 84 -2.05 10.71 -1.43
CA LEU A 84 -2.32 9.42 -0.81
C LEU A 84 -2.24 9.49 0.71
N LYS A 85 -1.23 10.19 1.27
CA LYS A 85 -1.12 10.37 2.73
C LYS A 85 -2.29 11.17 3.30
N LEU A 86 -2.73 12.21 2.60
CA LEU A 86 -3.94 12.94 2.98
C LEU A 86 -5.17 12.04 2.98
N GLY A 87 -5.32 11.19 1.98
CA GLY A 87 -6.39 10.19 1.94
C GLY A 87 -6.37 9.27 3.16
N ILE A 88 -5.19 8.78 3.55
CA ILE A 88 -5.04 7.94 4.76
C ILE A 88 -5.36 8.72 6.04
N ILE A 89 -4.96 10.01 6.11
CA ILE A 89 -5.32 10.88 7.24
C ILE A 89 -6.84 11.05 7.34
N PHE A 90 -7.53 11.28 6.23
CA PHE A 90 -8.99 11.40 6.19
C PHE A 90 -9.69 10.10 6.57
N LEU A 91 -9.15 8.95 6.19
CA LEU A 91 -9.63 7.66 6.69
C LEU A 91 -9.48 7.56 8.22
N GLY A 92 -8.34 8.00 8.76
CA GLY A 92 -8.11 8.02 10.21
C GLY A 92 -9.05 8.96 10.99
N ILE A 93 -9.46 10.09 10.41
CA ILE A 93 -10.42 11.03 11.03
C ILE A 93 -11.81 10.38 11.19
N ARG A 94 -12.17 9.45 10.32
CA ARG A 94 -13.44 8.72 10.39
C ARG A 94 -13.50 7.74 11.56
N LEU A 95 -12.33 7.27 12.04
CA LEU A 95 -12.23 6.36 13.16
C LEU A 95 -12.46 7.08 14.48
N SER A 96 -13.32 6.53 15.32
CA SER A 96 -13.46 7.01 16.69
C SER A 96 -12.26 6.55 17.54
N PHE A 97 -11.97 7.28 18.62
CA PHE A 97 -10.92 6.88 19.56
C PHE A 97 -11.23 5.50 20.22
N ALA A 98 -12.51 5.21 20.40
CA ALA A 98 -12.97 3.92 20.93
C ALA A 98 -12.67 2.77 19.94
N ASP A 99 -12.90 2.96 18.64
CA ASP A 99 -12.59 1.98 17.61
C ASP A 99 -11.07 1.75 17.53
N PHE A 100 -10.27 2.82 17.62
CA PHE A 100 -8.82 2.70 17.67
C PHE A 100 -8.34 1.85 18.85
N ILE A 101 -8.90 2.03 20.04
CA ILE A 101 -8.57 1.19 21.22
C ILE A 101 -9.05 -0.24 21.00
N LYS A 102 -10.28 -0.43 20.51
CA LYS A 102 -10.86 -1.76 20.25
C LYS A 102 -10.00 -2.56 19.28
N PHE A 103 -9.70 -2.00 18.10
CA PHE A 103 -8.91 -2.67 17.08
C PHE A 103 -7.44 -2.78 17.48
N GLY A 104 -6.89 -1.73 18.10
CA GLY A 104 -5.52 -1.69 18.57
C GLY A 104 -5.19 -2.73 19.63
N SER A 105 -6.10 -3.00 20.55
CA SER A 105 -5.90 -4.00 21.61
C SER A 105 -5.64 -5.42 21.05
N VAL A 106 -6.28 -5.76 19.94
CA VAL A 106 -6.08 -7.05 19.25
C VAL A 106 -4.91 -6.98 18.25
N ALA A 107 -4.76 -5.85 17.57
CA ALA A 107 -3.70 -5.68 16.55
C ALA A 107 -2.30 -5.66 17.15
N ILE A 108 -2.08 -5.01 18.32
CA ILE A 108 -0.74 -4.88 18.92
C ILE A 108 -0.08 -6.25 19.18
N PRO A 109 -0.68 -7.18 19.93
CA PRO A 109 -0.05 -8.48 20.17
C PRO A 109 0.17 -9.28 18.89
N LEU A 110 -0.77 -9.22 17.94
CA LEU A 110 -0.65 -9.89 16.65
C LEU A 110 0.50 -9.31 15.83
N VAL A 111 0.62 -7.99 15.76
CA VAL A 111 1.71 -7.30 15.05
C VAL A 111 3.08 -7.68 15.65
N ILE A 112 3.20 -7.66 16.99
CA ILE A 112 4.44 -8.07 17.66
C ILE A 112 4.79 -9.52 17.30
N PHE A 113 3.81 -10.42 17.36
CA PHE A 113 4.00 -11.82 16.98
C PHE A 113 4.45 -11.97 15.53
N CYS A 114 3.83 -11.25 14.60
CA CYS A 114 4.20 -11.26 13.17
C CYS A 114 5.62 -10.72 12.95
N ILE A 115 5.98 -9.60 13.59
CA ILE A 115 7.33 -9.01 13.46
C ILE A 115 8.39 -9.99 13.95
N LEU A 116 8.21 -10.52 15.17
CA LEU A 116 9.15 -11.48 15.75
C LEU A 116 9.23 -12.76 14.91
N GLY A 117 8.09 -13.26 14.45
CA GLY A 117 8.00 -14.44 13.58
C GLY A 117 8.80 -14.27 12.27
N VAL A 118 8.66 -13.14 11.60
CA VAL A 118 9.41 -12.84 10.35
C VAL A 118 10.92 -12.76 10.64
N ILE A 119 11.33 -12.07 11.71
CA ILE A 119 12.75 -11.94 12.08
C ILE A 119 13.35 -13.32 12.37
N ILE A 120 12.66 -14.15 13.14
CA ILE A 120 13.11 -15.51 13.46
C ILE A 120 13.18 -16.36 12.17
N LEU A 121 12.14 -16.32 11.36
CA LEU A 121 12.07 -17.09 10.11
C LEU A 121 13.24 -16.75 9.18
N ILE A 122 13.48 -15.46 8.96
CA ILE A 122 14.60 -15.02 8.09
C ILE A 122 15.95 -15.41 8.68
N LYS A 123 16.13 -15.28 10.01
CA LYS A 123 17.35 -15.73 10.67
C LYS A 123 17.63 -17.25 10.48
N LEU A 124 16.59 -18.05 10.42
CA LEU A 124 16.67 -19.48 10.16
C LEU A 124 16.96 -19.77 8.68
N LEU A 125 16.32 -19.03 7.77
CA LEU A 125 16.42 -19.24 6.33
C LEU A 125 17.73 -18.71 5.74
N ILE A 126 18.31 -17.64 6.29
CA ILE A 126 19.53 -16.99 5.77
C ILE A 126 20.70 -17.98 5.64
N LYS A 127 20.74 -19.00 6.51
CA LYS A 127 21.77 -20.04 6.46
C LYS A 127 21.59 -21.03 5.29
N LYS A 128 20.39 -21.10 4.70
CA LYS A 128 20.03 -22.03 3.64
C LYS A 128 19.98 -21.38 2.26
N VAL A 129 19.92 -20.06 2.20
CA VAL A 129 19.77 -19.30 0.96
C VAL A 129 21.06 -18.53 0.67
N SER A 130 21.58 -18.67 -0.55
CA SER A 130 22.84 -18.04 -1.00
C SER A 130 22.66 -16.55 -1.35
N ILE A 131 22.09 -15.77 -0.43
CA ILE A 131 21.95 -14.30 -0.56
C ILE A 131 22.76 -13.59 0.51
N SER A 132 23.14 -12.33 0.26
CA SER A 132 23.92 -11.58 1.23
C SER A 132 23.13 -11.36 2.52
N SER A 133 23.80 -11.41 3.67
CA SER A 133 23.17 -11.16 4.97
C SER A 133 22.50 -9.80 5.02
N LYS A 134 23.08 -8.77 4.39
CA LYS A 134 22.52 -7.41 4.36
C LYS A 134 21.21 -7.37 3.58
N MET A 135 21.14 -8.01 2.42
CA MET A 135 19.90 -8.10 1.64
C MET A 135 18.81 -8.86 2.41
N SER A 136 19.17 -9.96 3.08
CA SER A 136 18.24 -10.71 3.92
C SER A 136 17.68 -9.86 5.06
N TYR A 137 18.51 -9.07 5.72
CA TYR A 137 18.04 -8.13 6.76
C TYR A 137 17.14 -7.03 6.19
N LEU A 138 17.44 -6.49 5.01
CA LEU A 138 16.58 -5.50 4.35
C LEU A 138 15.21 -6.09 4.01
N ILE A 139 15.17 -7.31 3.48
CA ILE A 139 13.91 -8.00 3.20
C ILE A 139 13.15 -8.28 4.51
N ALA A 140 13.86 -8.72 5.57
CA ALA A 140 13.25 -8.96 6.88
C ALA A 140 12.55 -7.73 7.42
N ILE A 141 13.26 -6.60 7.46
CA ILE A 141 12.74 -5.34 7.99
C ILE A 141 11.62 -4.80 7.10
N GLY A 142 11.79 -4.85 5.77
CA GLY A 142 10.74 -4.47 4.83
C GLY A 142 9.47 -5.28 5.01
N THR A 143 9.60 -6.60 5.15
CA THR A 143 8.46 -7.50 5.40
C THR A 143 7.85 -7.26 6.79
N SER A 144 8.66 -6.96 7.80
CA SER A 144 8.20 -6.83 9.19
C SER A 144 7.48 -5.52 9.49
N VAL A 145 7.82 -4.41 8.84
CA VAL A 145 7.32 -3.09 9.22
C VAL A 145 6.51 -2.42 8.10
N CYS A 146 7.14 -1.58 7.25
CA CYS A 146 6.42 -0.74 6.29
C CYS A 146 6.98 -0.81 4.86
N GLY A 147 7.52 -1.95 4.48
CA GLY A 147 7.97 -2.16 3.11
C GLY A 147 9.19 -1.32 2.73
N ALA A 148 9.09 -0.62 1.61
CA ALA A 148 10.19 0.15 1.04
C ALA A 148 10.75 1.23 1.99
N THR A 149 9.91 1.89 2.77
CA THR A 149 10.34 2.94 3.72
C THR A 149 11.29 2.38 4.78
N ALA A 150 10.98 1.20 5.33
CA ALA A 150 11.84 0.54 6.31
C ALA A 150 13.19 0.11 5.72
N ILE A 151 13.19 -0.37 4.47
CA ILE A 151 14.41 -0.72 3.74
C ILE A 151 15.30 0.51 3.56
N VAL A 152 14.74 1.63 3.07
CA VAL A 152 15.49 2.87 2.84
C VAL A 152 16.07 3.44 4.14
N ALA A 153 15.30 3.41 5.23
CA ALA A 153 15.76 3.87 6.54
C ALA A 153 16.89 3.01 7.11
N THR A 154 16.82 1.68 6.93
CA THR A 154 17.81 0.74 7.49
C THR A 154 19.07 0.62 6.64
N ALA A 155 18.96 0.80 5.33
CA ALA A 155 20.08 0.60 4.38
C ALA A 155 21.38 1.32 4.77
N PRO A 156 21.37 2.62 5.15
CA PRO A 156 22.56 3.32 5.56
C PRO A 156 23.13 2.78 6.89
N VAL A 157 22.27 2.33 7.82
CA VAL A 157 22.68 1.82 9.13
C VAL A 157 23.54 0.56 9.00
N ILE A 158 23.15 -0.33 8.06
CA ILE A 158 23.90 -1.59 7.83
C ILE A 158 24.92 -1.47 6.69
N ASN A 159 25.14 -0.27 6.13
CA ASN A 159 26.00 -0.03 4.98
C ASN A 159 25.68 -0.99 3.81
N ALA A 160 24.41 -1.08 3.44
CA ALA A 160 23.96 -1.92 2.34
C ALA A 160 24.33 -1.30 0.98
N LYS A 161 24.62 -2.14 -0.01
CA LYS A 161 24.91 -1.70 -1.38
C LYS A 161 23.62 -1.24 -2.05
N LYS A 162 23.72 -0.27 -2.96
CA LYS A 162 22.56 0.24 -3.74
C LYS A 162 21.82 -0.88 -4.46
N THR A 163 22.53 -1.88 -4.97
CA THR A 163 21.93 -3.06 -5.64
C THR A 163 21.12 -3.92 -4.68
N GLU A 164 21.60 -4.12 -3.44
CA GLU A 164 20.87 -4.88 -2.41
C GLU A 164 19.58 -4.16 -2.00
N VAL A 165 19.65 -2.82 -1.85
CA VAL A 165 18.50 -1.98 -1.55
C VAL A 165 17.46 -2.03 -2.68
N ALA A 166 17.89 -1.83 -3.93
CA ALA A 166 17.01 -1.87 -5.09
C ALA A 166 16.32 -3.23 -5.23
N TYR A 167 17.05 -4.32 -5.05
CA TYR A 167 16.51 -5.67 -5.12
C TYR A 167 15.50 -5.95 -3.99
N ALA A 168 15.82 -5.55 -2.76
CA ALA A 168 14.92 -5.70 -1.63
C ALA A 168 13.60 -4.93 -1.83
N ILE A 169 13.68 -3.66 -2.30
CA ILE A 169 12.51 -2.86 -2.61
C ILE A 169 11.67 -3.50 -3.73
N ALA A 170 12.32 -3.94 -4.81
CA ALA A 170 11.62 -4.57 -5.94
C ALA A 170 10.83 -5.82 -5.49
N ASN A 171 11.44 -6.67 -4.66
CA ASN A 171 10.76 -7.85 -4.11
C ASN A 171 9.55 -7.47 -3.26
N ILE A 172 9.73 -6.58 -2.28
CA ILE A 172 8.65 -6.16 -1.37
C ILE A 172 7.50 -5.52 -2.15
N THR A 173 7.81 -4.69 -3.15
CA THR A 173 6.79 -4.05 -3.97
C THR A 173 6.04 -5.05 -4.83
N LEU A 174 6.74 -5.97 -5.48
CA LEU A 174 6.13 -7.00 -6.34
C LEU A 174 5.20 -7.91 -5.55
N PHE A 175 5.69 -8.52 -4.47
CA PHE A 175 4.86 -9.40 -3.64
C PHE A 175 3.74 -8.64 -2.93
N GLY A 176 3.98 -7.38 -2.55
CA GLY A 176 2.96 -6.53 -1.98
C GLY A 176 1.84 -6.20 -2.96
N VAL A 177 2.14 -5.97 -4.25
CA VAL A 177 1.12 -5.77 -5.30
C VAL A 177 0.31 -7.05 -5.51
N ILE A 178 0.96 -8.21 -5.58
CA ILE A 178 0.27 -9.50 -5.71
C ILE A 178 -0.65 -9.72 -4.50
N ALA A 179 -0.15 -9.50 -3.29
CA ALA A 179 -0.92 -9.65 -2.07
C ALA A 179 -2.13 -8.69 -2.04
N MET A 180 -1.94 -7.43 -2.41
CA MET A 180 -3.01 -6.43 -2.49
C MET A 180 -4.15 -6.85 -3.42
N LEU A 181 -3.83 -7.52 -4.53
CA LEU A 181 -4.82 -7.97 -5.51
C LEU A 181 -5.51 -9.28 -5.10
N VAL A 182 -4.82 -10.18 -4.45
CA VAL A 182 -5.30 -11.55 -4.14
C VAL A 182 -5.89 -11.66 -2.73
N TYR A 183 -5.28 -11.02 -1.75
CA TYR A 183 -5.63 -11.22 -0.34
C TYR A 183 -7.03 -10.74 0.06
N PRO A 184 -7.65 -9.72 -0.54
CA PRO A 184 -9.04 -9.38 -0.24
C PRO A 184 -9.99 -10.54 -0.50
N TYR A 185 -9.82 -11.23 -1.63
CA TYR A 185 -10.66 -12.39 -2.00
C TYR A 185 -10.36 -13.62 -1.14
N PHE A 186 -9.07 -13.84 -0.81
CA PHE A 186 -8.69 -14.88 0.13
C PHE A 186 -9.23 -14.63 1.53
N ALA A 187 -9.21 -13.38 1.99
CA ALA A 187 -9.74 -13.00 3.29
C ALA A 187 -11.25 -13.24 3.39
N GLU A 188 -12.00 -12.89 2.34
CA GLU A 188 -13.44 -13.19 2.30
C GLU A 188 -13.71 -14.69 2.35
N TRP A 189 -13.00 -15.47 1.53
CA TRP A 189 -13.16 -16.92 1.49
C TRP A 189 -12.85 -17.60 2.82
N TYR A 190 -11.86 -17.10 3.57
CA TYR A 190 -11.41 -17.73 4.80
C TYR A 190 -12.12 -17.22 6.06
N PHE A 191 -12.43 -15.92 6.12
CA PHE A 191 -13.00 -15.25 7.30
C PHE A 191 -14.50 -14.97 7.17
N GLU A 192 -15.13 -15.32 6.06
CA GLU A 192 -16.59 -15.26 5.86
C GLU A 192 -17.20 -13.90 6.25
N ASN A 193 -16.66 -12.81 5.68
CA ASN A 193 -17.04 -11.41 5.91
C ASN A 193 -16.85 -10.90 7.36
N ASN A 194 -15.99 -11.55 8.14
CA ASN A 194 -15.59 -11.05 9.46
C ASN A 194 -14.62 -9.87 9.30
N ALA A 195 -15.12 -8.64 9.51
CA ALA A 195 -14.37 -7.41 9.32
C ALA A 195 -13.07 -7.34 10.15
N LEU A 196 -13.14 -7.78 11.41
CA LEU A 196 -12.00 -7.73 12.31
C LEU A 196 -10.88 -8.67 11.84
N GLU A 197 -11.20 -9.93 11.56
CA GLU A 197 -10.20 -10.93 11.16
C GLU A 197 -9.62 -10.63 9.78
N ALA A 198 -10.48 -10.30 8.80
CA ALA A 198 -10.06 -9.90 7.46
C ALA A 198 -9.17 -8.64 7.51
N GLY A 199 -9.56 -7.63 8.29
CA GLY A 199 -8.78 -6.39 8.44
C GLY A 199 -7.43 -6.63 9.12
N LEU A 200 -7.38 -7.42 10.19
CA LEU A 200 -6.13 -7.82 10.84
C LEU A 200 -5.21 -8.58 9.87
N PHE A 201 -5.76 -9.51 9.10
CA PHE A 201 -5.02 -10.24 8.08
C PHE A 201 -4.45 -9.31 7.00
N LEU A 202 -5.25 -8.43 6.41
CA LEU A 202 -4.80 -7.49 5.38
C LEU A 202 -3.74 -6.53 5.93
N GLY A 203 -3.93 -5.99 7.14
CA GLY A 203 -3.00 -5.05 7.78
C GLY A 203 -1.66 -5.68 8.17
N THR A 204 -1.64 -6.96 8.55
CA THR A 204 -0.41 -7.67 8.96
C THR A 204 0.32 -8.32 7.79
N SER A 205 -0.36 -8.78 6.75
CA SER A 205 0.27 -9.53 5.65
C SER A 205 0.75 -8.65 4.51
N ILE A 206 0.13 -7.50 4.26
CA ILE A 206 0.54 -6.60 3.16
C ILE A 206 1.62 -5.62 3.64
N HIS A 207 2.63 -5.37 2.79
CA HIS A 207 3.85 -4.70 3.20
C HIS A 207 3.74 -3.18 3.26
N GLU A 208 3.15 -2.54 2.26
CA GLU A 208 3.07 -1.07 2.17
C GLU A 208 1.70 -0.53 2.60
N THR A 209 1.70 0.63 3.26
CA THR A 209 0.46 1.26 3.75
C THR A 209 -0.52 1.59 2.63
N SER A 210 -0.01 2.03 1.47
CA SER A 210 -0.84 2.28 0.27
C SER A 210 -1.51 1.01 -0.26
N GLN A 211 -0.78 -0.10 -0.25
CA GLN A 211 -1.29 -1.39 -0.68
C GLN A 211 -2.32 -1.95 0.31
N VAL A 212 -2.13 -1.74 1.62
CA VAL A 212 -3.13 -2.10 2.64
C VAL A 212 -4.41 -1.30 2.45
N ALA A 213 -4.31 0.02 2.26
CA ALA A 213 -5.48 0.86 2.01
C ALA A 213 -6.22 0.44 0.72
N ALA A 214 -5.47 0.13 -0.35
CA ALA A 214 -6.06 -0.36 -1.59
C ALA A 214 -6.75 -1.72 -1.41
N ALA A 215 -6.12 -2.67 -0.71
CA ALA A 215 -6.70 -3.98 -0.41
C ALA A 215 -7.98 -3.87 0.44
N GLY A 216 -7.97 -3.00 1.46
CA GLY A 216 -9.16 -2.71 2.26
C GLY A 216 -10.28 -2.08 1.46
N LEU A 217 -9.97 -1.15 0.53
CA LEU A 217 -10.95 -0.58 -0.39
C LEU A 217 -11.50 -1.62 -1.39
N ILE A 218 -10.65 -2.52 -1.90
CA ILE A 218 -11.09 -3.63 -2.75
C ILE A 218 -12.09 -4.49 -1.97
N TYR A 219 -11.76 -4.83 -0.72
CA TYR A 219 -12.63 -5.64 0.13
C TYR A 219 -13.96 -4.95 0.40
N ASP A 220 -13.95 -3.67 0.79
CA ASP A 220 -15.17 -2.88 1.02
C ASP A 220 -16.06 -2.81 -0.24
N GLN A 221 -15.49 -2.48 -1.39
CA GLN A 221 -16.23 -2.38 -2.65
C GLN A 221 -16.85 -3.72 -3.09
N GLN A 222 -16.16 -4.83 -2.87
CA GLN A 222 -16.62 -6.15 -3.30
C GLN A 222 -17.61 -6.78 -2.33
N PHE A 223 -17.36 -6.67 -1.03
CA PHE A 223 -18.07 -7.42 0.00
C PHE A 223 -18.93 -6.53 0.93
N ASN A 224 -19.00 -5.21 0.65
CA ASN A 224 -19.78 -4.23 1.42
C ASN A 224 -19.43 -4.20 2.91
N ASN A 225 -18.15 -4.24 3.23
CA ASN A 225 -17.69 -4.25 4.62
C ASN A 225 -16.62 -3.16 4.84
N PRO A 226 -17.05 -1.90 5.08
CA PRO A 226 -16.13 -0.77 5.28
C PRO A 226 -15.29 -0.88 6.55
N GLU A 227 -15.76 -1.61 7.58
CA GLU A 227 -15.02 -1.81 8.83
C GLU A 227 -13.69 -2.54 8.58
N THR A 228 -13.61 -3.43 7.60
CA THR A 228 -12.39 -4.13 7.22
C THR A 228 -11.26 -3.17 6.80
N LEU A 229 -11.60 -2.11 6.05
CA LEU A 229 -10.63 -1.07 5.67
C LEU A 229 -10.10 -0.33 6.92
N ASP A 230 -10.98 -0.01 7.85
CA ASP A 230 -10.64 0.70 9.07
C ASP A 230 -9.70 -0.14 9.95
N VAL A 231 -10.04 -1.41 10.18
CA VAL A 231 -9.20 -2.37 10.93
C VAL A 231 -7.84 -2.58 10.26
N ALA A 232 -7.82 -2.80 8.95
CA ALA A 232 -6.57 -2.98 8.20
C ALA A 232 -5.66 -1.76 8.30
N THR A 233 -6.24 -0.55 8.19
CA THR A 233 -5.50 0.71 8.29
C THR A 233 -4.91 0.91 9.69
N VAL A 234 -5.71 0.72 10.75
CA VAL A 234 -5.24 0.82 12.15
C VAL A 234 -4.12 -0.19 12.41
N THR A 235 -4.32 -1.45 12.03
CA THR A 235 -3.33 -2.51 12.18
C THR A 235 -2.01 -2.14 11.51
N LYS A 236 -2.08 -1.60 10.30
CA LYS A 236 -0.91 -1.16 9.55
C LYS A 236 -0.22 0.05 10.16
N LEU A 237 -0.97 1.03 10.66
CA LEU A 237 -0.41 2.19 11.36
C LEU A 237 0.31 1.78 12.63
N ILE A 238 -0.28 0.88 13.43
CA ILE A 238 0.37 0.31 14.62
C ILE A 238 1.68 -0.38 14.23
N ARG A 239 1.68 -1.19 13.16
CA ARG A 239 2.89 -1.86 12.67
C ARG A 239 3.97 -0.86 12.26
N ASN A 240 3.61 0.27 11.68
CA ASN A 240 4.55 1.33 11.28
C ASN A 240 5.22 2.01 12.48
N THR A 241 4.62 2.01 13.68
CA THR A 241 5.24 2.59 14.89
C THR A 241 6.48 1.81 15.34
N PHE A 242 6.65 0.57 14.91
CA PHE A 242 7.84 -0.25 15.20
C PHE A 242 9.04 0.06 14.28
N LEU A 243 8.94 1.10 13.43
CA LEU A 243 10.08 1.57 12.62
C LEU A 243 11.06 2.44 13.41
N VAL A 244 10.67 2.96 14.55
CA VAL A 244 11.45 3.92 15.36
C VAL A 244 12.53 3.22 16.17
#